data_1cd11310ac033c06629c27a60f7bf662
#
_entry.id   1cd11310ac033c06629c27a60f7bf662
#
_cell.length_a   1.000
_cell.length_b   1.000
_cell.length_c   1.000
_cell.angle_alpha   90.00
_cell.angle_beta   90.00
_cell.angle_gamma   90.00
#
_symmetry.space_group_name_H-M   'P 1'
#
loop_
_entity.id
_entity.type
_entity.pdbx_description
1 polymer ?
#
loop_
_entity_poly.entity_id
_entity_poly.type
_entity_poly.pdbx_seq_one_letter_code
_entity_poly.pdbx_strand_id
1 'polypeptide(L)'
;MRISKLYAPHISEKIEVETPANIPTHKLLERTDLADYEFAGTYSLLPLGVKVIRKLENLLKQKSEEIDLQEFDLPLIQPRFLWEKSGRLARFSNEIINTGRRFDNYILTPTNEEFATNLVRHGVNSYKKLPLHIYQIGEVFKGNTPSKGLIRSIAFEVYEAYSFNKDQKCLENSAKLFSNLFEQVFKKLELDIKKFDSSSGDYTNYLLLSDDGEHKV
;
A
#
# COMPACT_ATOMS: atom_id res chain seq x y z
N MET A 1 -2.08 21.80 -17.24
CA MET A 1 -1.43 21.12 -18.39
C MET A 1 -2.41 21.10 -19.54
N ARG A 2 -1.96 21.41 -20.78
CA ARG A 2 -2.83 21.35 -21.97
C ARG A 2 -2.97 19.88 -22.39
N ILE A 3 -4.20 19.41 -22.66
CA ILE A 3 -4.50 18.04 -23.10
C ILE A 3 -3.69 17.66 -24.35
N SER A 4 -3.52 18.60 -25.29
CA SER A 4 -2.70 18.41 -26.51
C SER A 4 -1.20 18.15 -26.29
N LYS A 5 -0.73 18.28 -25.06
CA LYS A 5 0.66 18.00 -24.64
C LYS A 5 0.77 16.86 -23.64
N LEU A 6 -0.34 16.17 -23.38
CA LEU A 6 -0.36 15.01 -22.52
C LEU A 6 0.32 13.84 -23.24
N TYR A 7 1.25 13.16 -22.58
CA TYR A 7 1.76 11.88 -23.06
C TYR A 7 0.68 10.82 -22.80
N ALA A 8 0.08 10.34 -23.88
CA ALA A 8 -1.02 9.38 -23.87
C ALA A 8 -0.91 8.51 -25.14
N PRO A 9 -0.03 7.49 -25.13
CA PRO A 9 0.31 6.72 -26.33
C PRO A 9 -0.85 5.86 -26.84
N HIS A 10 -1.76 5.43 -25.99
CA HIS A 10 -2.82 4.47 -26.33
C HIS A 10 -4.17 5.11 -26.70
N ILE A 11 -4.35 6.41 -26.42
CA ILE A 11 -5.63 7.12 -26.64
C ILE A 11 -6.09 7.12 -28.11
N SER A 12 -5.15 6.93 -29.04
CA SER A 12 -5.41 6.89 -30.48
C SER A 12 -5.71 5.49 -31.02
N GLU A 13 -5.53 4.46 -30.23
CA GLU A 13 -5.81 3.08 -30.65
C GLU A 13 -7.33 2.88 -30.75
N LYS A 14 -7.81 2.43 -31.91
CA LYS A 14 -9.22 2.09 -32.08
C LYS A 14 -9.56 0.95 -31.13
N ILE A 15 -10.42 1.24 -30.17
CA ILE A 15 -11.01 0.23 -29.29
C ILE A 15 -11.90 -0.64 -30.17
N GLU A 16 -11.47 -1.83 -30.56
CA GLU A 16 -12.39 -2.88 -30.98
C GLU A 16 -13.26 -3.17 -29.75
N VAL A 17 -14.58 -3.07 -29.92
CA VAL A 17 -15.56 -3.12 -28.84
C VAL A 17 -15.67 -4.57 -28.33
N GLU A 18 -14.68 -5.01 -27.55
CA GLU A 18 -14.90 -6.10 -26.59
C GLU A 18 -15.74 -5.53 -25.44
N THR A 19 -16.76 -6.27 -25.03
CA THR A 19 -17.58 -5.85 -23.88
C THR A 19 -16.66 -5.64 -22.66
N PRO A 20 -16.77 -4.51 -21.94
CA PRO A 20 -15.87 -4.15 -20.83
C PRO A 20 -15.68 -5.25 -19.77
N ALA A 21 -16.69 -6.09 -19.59
CA ALA A 21 -16.70 -7.21 -18.63
C ALA A 21 -15.63 -8.29 -18.86
N ASN A 22 -15.04 -8.37 -20.06
CA ASN A 22 -14.07 -9.42 -20.40
C ASN A 22 -12.62 -8.91 -20.48
N ILE A 23 -12.37 -7.62 -20.19
CA ILE A 23 -11.04 -7.04 -20.30
C ILE A 23 -10.36 -7.06 -18.94
N PRO A 24 -9.19 -7.70 -18.79
CA PRO A 24 -8.42 -7.65 -17.55
C PRO A 24 -8.10 -6.21 -17.13
N THR A 25 -8.17 -5.90 -15.83
CA THR A 25 -8.00 -4.55 -15.27
C THR A 25 -6.73 -3.85 -15.74
N HIS A 26 -5.60 -4.58 -15.83
CA HIS A 26 -4.34 -3.99 -16.30
C HIS A 26 -4.40 -3.50 -17.74
N LYS A 27 -5.12 -4.23 -18.64
CA LYS A 27 -5.33 -3.78 -20.01
C LYS A 27 -6.26 -2.57 -20.12
N LEU A 28 -7.23 -2.44 -19.20
CA LEU A 28 -8.05 -1.23 -19.12
C LEU A 28 -7.21 -0.02 -18.70
N LEU A 29 -6.28 -0.18 -17.77
CA LEU A 29 -5.38 0.87 -17.34
C LEU A 29 -4.43 1.32 -18.44
N GLU A 30 -3.90 0.40 -19.25
CA GLU A 30 -3.11 0.70 -20.46
C GLU A 30 -3.95 1.49 -21.46
N ARG A 31 -5.12 0.99 -21.84
CA ARG A 31 -6.03 1.64 -22.81
C ARG A 31 -6.50 3.03 -22.40
N THR A 32 -6.50 3.32 -21.10
CA THR A 32 -6.89 4.63 -20.56
C THR A 32 -5.70 5.55 -20.29
N ASP A 33 -4.50 5.16 -20.69
CA ASP A 33 -3.25 5.89 -20.43
C ASP A 33 -3.04 6.23 -18.93
N LEU A 34 -3.48 5.33 -18.04
CA LEU A 34 -3.22 5.43 -16.61
C LEU A 34 -1.91 4.74 -16.22
N ALA A 35 -1.64 3.59 -16.82
CA ALA A 35 -0.41 2.84 -16.60
C ALA A 35 0.02 2.17 -17.91
N ASP A 36 1.30 1.89 -18.04
CA ASP A 36 1.89 1.14 -19.13
C ASP A 36 2.62 -0.09 -18.58
N TYR A 37 2.54 -1.20 -19.33
CA TYR A 37 3.18 -2.45 -18.97
C TYR A 37 4.63 -2.46 -19.47
N GLU A 38 5.58 -2.65 -18.55
CA GLU A 38 6.99 -2.77 -18.91
C GLU A 38 7.42 -4.24 -19.05
N PHE A 39 7.24 -5.00 -17.99
CA PHE A 39 7.44 -6.46 -17.95
C PHE A 39 6.72 -7.07 -16.74
N ALA A 40 6.74 -8.40 -16.61
CA ALA A 40 5.95 -9.12 -15.59
C ALA A 40 6.11 -8.53 -14.17
N GLY A 41 5.02 -7.97 -13.64
CA GLY A 41 4.97 -7.36 -12.33
C GLY A 41 5.53 -5.94 -12.23
N THR A 42 5.82 -5.29 -13.36
CA THR A 42 6.35 -3.92 -13.40
C THR A 42 5.53 -3.07 -14.36
N TYR A 43 5.10 -1.92 -13.86
CA TYR A 43 4.26 -0.97 -14.59
C TYR A 43 4.78 0.44 -14.39
N SER A 44 4.73 1.25 -15.44
CA SER A 44 4.95 2.69 -15.38
C SER A 44 3.63 3.41 -15.24
N LEU A 45 3.48 4.25 -14.22
CA LEU A 45 2.32 5.14 -14.15
C LEU A 45 2.49 6.29 -15.14
N LEU A 46 1.54 6.45 -16.04
CA LEU A 46 1.51 7.54 -17.01
C LEU A 46 0.98 8.83 -16.36
N PRO A 47 1.09 9.99 -16.99
CA PRO A 47 0.75 11.28 -16.37
C PRO A 47 -0.65 11.37 -15.78
N LEU A 48 -1.64 10.69 -16.37
CA LEU A 48 -3.01 10.62 -15.81
C LEU A 48 -3.04 9.72 -14.56
N GLY A 49 -2.39 8.56 -14.61
CA GLY A 49 -2.29 7.63 -13.48
C GLY A 49 -1.62 8.29 -12.28
N VAL A 50 -0.49 8.98 -12.49
CA VAL A 50 0.20 9.75 -11.43
C VAL A 50 -0.75 10.77 -10.80
N LYS A 51 -1.58 11.46 -11.58
CA LYS A 51 -2.55 12.42 -11.01
C LYS A 51 -3.62 11.74 -10.15
N VAL A 52 -4.07 10.54 -10.53
CA VAL A 52 -5.04 9.76 -9.74
C VAL A 52 -4.41 9.37 -8.41
N ILE A 53 -3.21 8.78 -8.43
CA ILE A 53 -2.49 8.39 -7.22
C ILE A 53 -2.26 9.60 -6.32
N ARG A 54 -1.74 10.72 -6.84
CA ARG A 54 -1.52 11.95 -6.04
C ARG A 54 -2.79 12.52 -5.40
N LYS A 55 -3.95 12.35 -6.03
CA LYS A 55 -5.23 12.74 -5.40
C LYS A 55 -5.58 11.82 -4.24
N LEU A 56 -5.34 10.52 -4.38
CA LEU A 56 -5.56 9.55 -3.32
C LEU A 56 -4.62 9.79 -2.14
N GLU A 57 -3.32 9.96 -2.40
CA GLU A 57 -2.33 10.32 -1.39
C GLU A 57 -2.74 11.58 -0.61
N ASN A 58 -3.13 12.65 -1.32
CA ASN A 58 -3.54 13.91 -0.67
C ASN A 58 -4.78 13.70 0.21
N LEU A 59 -5.74 12.86 -0.22
CA LEU A 59 -6.90 12.53 0.60
C LEU A 59 -6.48 11.76 1.87
N LEU A 60 -5.59 10.77 1.73
CA LEU A 60 -5.07 9.99 2.86
C LEU A 60 -4.28 10.89 3.84
N LYS A 61 -3.41 11.77 3.32
CA LYS A 61 -2.66 12.75 4.14
C LYS A 61 -3.61 13.66 4.91
N GLN A 62 -4.57 14.27 4.23
CA GLN A 62 -5.56 15.13 4.90
C GLN A 62 -6.30 14.37 6.00
N LYS A 63 -6.76 13.14 5.74
CA LYS A 63 -7.48 12.34 6.73
C LYS A 63 -6.59 11.88 7.89
N SER A 64 -5.32 11.67 7.66
CA SER A 64 -4.33 11.36 8.68
C SER A 64 -4.07 12.55 9.60
N GLU A 65 -3.94 13.76 9.03
CA GLU A 65 -3.77 15.01 9.77
C GLU A 65 -4.99 15.33 10.65
N GLU A 66 -6.22 15.06 10.18
CA GLU A 66 -7.47 15.26 10.95
C GLU A 66 -7.50 14.45 12.28
N ILE A 67 -6.70 13.40 12.38
CA ILE A 67 -6.60 12.52 13.56
C ILE A 67 -5.20 12.50 14.18
N ASP A 68 -4.41 13.53 13.93
CA ASP A 68 -3.06 13.73 14.49
C ASP A 68 -2.06 12.60 14.20
N LEU A 69 -2.17 11.90 13.05
CA LEU A 69 -1.11 11.00 12.61
C LEU A 69 0.07 11.81 12.06
N GLN A 70 1.27 11.41 12.44
CA GLN A 70 2.51 12.04 12.01
C GLN A 70 3.09 11.34 10.77
N GLU A 71 3.36 12.08 9.70
CA GLU A 71 3.97 11.53 8.48
C GLU A 71 5.45 11.20 8.74
N PHE A 72 5.84 9.98 8.36
CA PHE A 72 7.22 9.53 8.34
C PHE A 72 7.59 9.14 6.92
N ASP A 73 8.86 9.25 6.60
CA ASP A 73 9.46 8.76 5.36
C ASP A 73 10.54 7.74 5.73
N LEU A 74 10.24 6.47 5.53
CA LEU A 74 11.13 5.36 5.90
C LEU A 74 11.95 4.90 4.69
N PRO A 75 13.24 4.57 4.87
CA PRO A 75 14.08 4.08 3.79
C PRO A 75 13.57 2.79 3.16
N LEU A 76 13.67 2.69 1.83
CA LEU A 76 13.28 1.49 1.08
C LEU A 76 14.13 0.26 1.41
N ILE A 77 15.42 0.49 1.70
CA ILE A 77 16.38 -0.56 2.04
C ILE A 77 16.42 -0.72 3.54
N GLN A 78 16.14 -1.92 4.01
CA GLN A 78 16.09 -2.24 5.44
C GLN A 78 17.25 -3.14 5.86
N PRO A 79 17.81 -2.94 7.07
CA PRO A 79 18.80 -3.84 7.63
C PRO A 79 18.21 -5.23 7.91
N ARG A 80 18.80 -6.27 7.37
CA ARG A 80 18.37 -7.67 7.54
C ARG A 80 18.24 -8.08 9.02
N PHE A 81 19.13 -7.60 9.89
CA PHE A 81 19.13 -7.98 11.31
C PHE A 81 17.84 -7.60 12.05
N LEU A 82 17.10 -6.58 11.60
CA LEU A 82 15.80 -6.23 12.20
C LEU A 82 14.78 -7.35 11.99
N TRP A 83 14.77 -7.91 10.80
CA TRP A 83 13.89 -9.02 10.41
C TRP A 83 14.31 -10.36 11.05
N GLU A 84 15.60 -10.56 11.25
CA GLU A 84 16.13 -11.69 12.02
C GLU A 84 15.71 -11.59 13.48
N LYS A 85 15.84 -10.40 14.08
CA LYS A 85 15.47 -10.12 15.46
C LYS A 85 13.98 -10.26 15.73
N SER A 86 13.12 -9.87 14.79
CA SER A 86 11.65 -10.04 14.90
C SER A 86 11.22 -11.49 14.65
N GLY A 87 12.10 -12.35 14.09
CA GLY A 87 11.78 -13.71 13.68
C GLY A 87 10.96 -13.79 12.38
N ARG A 88 10.68 -12.66 11.74
CA ARG A 88 9.85 -12.62 10.51
C ARG A 88 10.63 -12.93 9.24
N LEU A 89 11.96 -12.88 9.25
CA LEU A 89 12.79 -13.16 8.08
C LEU A 89 12.45 -14.51 7.42
N ALA A 90 12.33 -15.57 8.21
CA ALA A 90 12.00 -16.90 7.71
C ALA A 90 10.58 -16.98 7.15
N ARG A 91 9.61 -16.37 7.83
CA ARG A 91 8.19 -16.35 7.44
C ARG A 91 7.98 -15.63 6.10
N PHE A 92 8.71 -14.56 5.86
CA PHE A 92 8.60 -13.72 4.66
C PHE A 92 9.70 -13.99 3.63
N SER A 93 10.44 -15.11 3.75
CA SER A 93 11.58 -15.42 2.88
C SER A 93 11.26 -15.42 1.38
N ASN A 94 10.04 -15.78 1.00
CA ASN A 94 9.57 -15.78 -0.39
C ASN A 94 9.13 -14.38 -0.90
N GLU A 95 8.95 -13.43 0.02
CA GLU A 95 8.48 -12.07 -0.32
C GLU A 95 9.61 -11.04 -0.24
N ILE A 96 10.65 -11.33 0.52
CA ILE A 96 11.81 -10.47 0.68
C ILE A 96 12.72 -10.57 -0.54
N ILE A 97 13.14 -9.41 -1.04
CA ILE A 97 14.11 -9.33 -2.12
C ILE A 97 15.51 -9.08 -1.53
N ASN A 98 16.44 -10.01 -1.81
CA ASN A 98 17.82 -9.87 -1.39
C ASN A 98 18.58 -8.95 -2.36
N THR A 99 19.34 -8.00 -1.83
CA THR A 99 20.06 -6.99 -2.61
C THR A 99 21.41 -7.46 -3.16
N GLY A 100 21.76 -8.75 -2.98
CA GLY A 100 22.96 -9.39 -3.51
C GLY A 100 24.21 -9.20 -2.64
N ARG A 101 25.30 -9.87 -3.03
CA ARG A 101 26.51 -10.05 -2.19
C ARG A 101 27.12 -8.76 -1.63
N ARG A 102 27.09 -7.67 -2.40
CA ARG A 102 27.68 -6.39 -1.94
C ARG A 102 26.90 -5.75 -0.79
N PHE A 103 25.63 -6.09 -0.67
CA PHE A 103 24.70 -5.52 0.31
C PHE A 103 23.94 -6.61 1.09
N ASP A 104 24.60 -7.73 1.39
CA ASP A 104 23.97 -8.90 2.05
C ASP A 104 23.28 -8.57 3.38
N ASN A 105 23.71 -7.49 4.04
CA ASN A 105 23.12 -7.01 5.28
C ASN A 105 21.84 -6.18 5.08
N TYR A 106 21.41 -5.96 3.84
CA TYR A 106 20.24 -5.18 3.49
C TYR A 106 19.28 -5.99 2.64
N ILE A 107 18.01 -5.62 2.71
CA ILE A 107 16.91 -6.27 2.00
C ILE A 107 15.87 -5.23 1.58
N LEU A 108 15.11 -5.55 0.52
CA LEU A 108 13.86 -4.86 0.18
C LEU A 108 12.71 -5.72 0.71
N THR A 109 11.72 -5.09 1.31
CA THR A 109 10.72 -5.77 2.13
C THR A 109 9.30 -5.43 1.69
N PRO A 110 8.33 -6.34 1.95
CA PRO A 110 6.93 -6.11 1.64
C PRO A 110 6.21 -5.20 2.63
N THR A 111 6.84 -4.88 3.76
CA THR A 111 6.27 -4.04 4.83
C THR A 111 7.36 -3.32 5.62
N ASN A 112 7.00 -2.32 6.43
CA ASN A 112 7.95 -1.49 7.17
C ASN A 112 7.79 -1.56 8.71
N GLU A 113 7.05 -2.54 9.27
CA GLU A 113 6.80 -2.63 10.71
C GLU A 113 8.08 -2.72 11.54
N GLU A 114 9.07 -3.52 11.09
CA GLU A 114 10.34 -3.67 11.80
C GLU A 114 11.08 -2.34 11.89
N PHE A 115 11.09 -1.59 10.78
CA PHE A 115 11.82 -0.33 10.70
C PHE A 115 11.10 0.77 11.48
N ALA A 116 9.79 0.89 11.35
CA ALA A 116 8.95 1.81 12.12
C ALA A 116 9.07 1.55 13.63
N THR A 117 9.00 0.28 14.03
CA THR A 117 9.16 -0.12 15.44
C THR A 117 10.55 0.22 15.97
N ASN A 118 11.60 -0.05 15.20
CA ASN A 118 12.97 0.26 15.59
C ASN A 118 13.19 1.76 15.75
N LEU A 119 12.63 2.57 14.83
CA LEU A 119 12.71 4.03 14.89
C LEU A 119 12.02 4.58 16.13
N VAL A 120 10.78 4.17 16.39
CA VAL A 120 10.00 4.60 17.56
C VAL A 120 10.64 4.15 18.87
N ARG A 121 11.20 2.95 18.92
CA ARG A 121 11.93 2.44 20.11
C ARG A 121 13.08 3.34 20.53
N HIS A 122 13.77 3.99 19.59
CA HIS A 122 14.87 4.90 19.89
C HIS A 122 14.36 6.29 20.34
N GLY A 123 13.19 6.73 19.85
CA GLY A 123 12.64 8.05 20.14
C GLY A 123 11.72 8.12 21.36
N VAL A 124 11.03 7.01 21.70
CA VAL A 124 10.06 6.94 22.79
C VAL A 124 10.71 6.35 24.04
N ASN A 125 11.13 7.22 24.94
CA ASN A 125 11.77 6.87 26.20
C ASN A 125 10.83 6.97 27.43
N SER A 126 9.55 7.29 27.22
CA SER A 126 8.55 7.38 28.27
C SER A 126 7.16 7.00 27.75
N TYR A 127 6.42 6.23 28.56
CA TYR A 127 5.03 5.87 28.29
C TYR A 127 4.09 7.10 28.17
N LYS A 128 4.50 8.26 28.69
CA LYS A 128 3.75 9.51 28.56
C LYS A 128 3.69 10.03 27.12
N LYS A 129 4.57 9.55 26.23
CA LYS A 129 4.56 9.86 24.80
C LYS A 129 3.63 8.95 24.00
N LEU A 130 2.93 8.02 24.65
CA LEU A 130 1.99 7.09 24.04
C LEU A 130 0.53 7.48 24.37
N PRO A 131 -0.42 7.30 23.44
CA PRO A 131 -0.22 6.67 22.13
C PRO A 131 0.57 7.55 21.18
N LEU A 132 1.36 6.90 20.29
CA LEU A 132 1.99 7.54 19.16
C LEU A 132 1.41 6.92 17.89
N HIS A 133 0.92 7.75 16.99
CA HIS A 133 0.39 7.34 15.70
C HIS A 133 1.26 7.93 14.60
N ILE A 134 1.77 7.07 13.72
CA ILE A 134 2.58 7.48 12.59
C ILE A 134 2.05 6.83 11.31
N TYR A 135 2.32 7.43 10.17
CA TYR A 135 2.03 6.85 8.87
C TYR A 135 3.11 7.19 7.86
N GLN A 136 3.15 6.42 6.80
CA GLN A 136 3.90 6.73 5.58
C GLN A 136 3.09 6.40 4.33
N ILE A 137 3.43 7.04 3.23
CA ILE A 137 3.08 6.63 1.88
C ILE A 137 4.39 6.42 1.15
N GLY A 138 4.64 5.20 0.72
CA GLY A 138 5.92 4.84 0.11
C GLY A 138 5.87 3.52 -0.62
N GLU A 139 6.92 3.21 -1.35
CA GLU A 139 7.05 1.95 -2.06
C GLU A 139 7.43 0.81 -1.12
N VAL A 140 6.89 -0.37 -1.41
CA VAL A 140 7.31 -1.65 -0.86
C VAL A 140 7.59 -2.63 -1.98
N PHE A 141 8.35 -3.67 -1.68
CA PHE A 141 8.79 -4.65 -2.66
C PHE A 141 8.37 -6.06 -2.25
N LYS A 142 7.79 -6.79 -3.20
CA LYS A 142 7.29 -8.14 -2.97
C LYS A 142 7.88 -9.10 -3.98
N GLY A 143 8.82 -9.96 -3.53
CA GLY A 143 9.58 -10.89 -4.37
C GLY A 143 8.78 -12.09 -4.89
N ASN A 144 7.46 -12.15 -4.64
CA ASN A 144 6.60 -13.22 -5.13
C ASN A 144 6.46 -13.16 -6.65
N THR A 145 6.11 -14.30 -7.25
CA THR A 145 5.77 -14.35 -8.67
C THR A 145 4.63 -13.37 -8.97
N PRO A 146 4.84 -12.38 -9.84
CA PRO A 146 3.81 -11.42 -10.17
C PRO A 146 2.62 -12.10 -10.84
N SER A 147 1.43 -11.64 -10.50
CA SER A 147 0.19 -12.15 -11.08
C SER A 147 -0.90 -11.08 -11.01
N LYS A 148 -1.95 -11.21 -11.81
CA LYS A 148 -3.13 -10.32 -11.72
C LYS A 148 -2.82 -8.82 -11.90
N GLY A 149 -1.92 -8.50 -12.82
CA GLY A 149 -1.62 -7.12 -13.22
C GLY A 149 -1.08 -6.28 -12.05
N LEU A 150 -1.55 -5.04 -11.94
CA LEU A 150 -1.09 -4.06 -10.93
C LEU A 150 -1.33 -4.49 -9.48
N ILE A 151 -2.36 -5.29 -9.21
CA ILE A 151 -2.72 -5.72 -7.84
C ILE A 151 -1.60 -6.56 -7.19
N ARG A 152 -0.80 -7.27 -8.01
CA ARG A 152 0.31 -8.11 -7.54
C ARG A 152 1.60 -7.80 -8.29
N SER A 153 1.94 -6.53 -8.36
CA SER A 153 3.23 -6.06 -8.87
C SER A 153 4.37 -6.35 -7.88
N ILE A 154 5.60 -6.34 -8.38
CA ILE A 154 6.82 -6.55 -7.57
C ILE A 154 7.08 -5.34 -6.68
N ALA A 155 6.86 -4.13 -7.20
CA ALA A 155 6.96 -2.88 -6.47
C ALA A 155 5.60 -2.15 -6.55
N PHE A 156 5.12 -1.62 -5.44
CA PHE A 156 3.88 -0.88 -5.39
C PHE A 156 3.88 0.10 -4.21
N GLU A 157 3.15 1.18 -4.36
CA GLU A 157 2.99 2.17 -3.32
C GLU A 157 1.93 1.73 -2.31
N VAL A 158 2.21 1.92 -1.03
CA VAL A 158 1.30 1.60 0.07
C VAL A 158 1.15 2.80 1.00
N TYR A 159 -0.04 2.94 1.58
CA TYR A 159 -0.25 3.72 2.79
C TYR A 159 -0.19 2.75 3.98
N GLU A 160 0.76 2.97 4.87
CA GLU A 160 0.93 2.20 6.10
C GLU A 160 0.79 3.12 7.30
N ALA A 161 -0.06 2.76 8.26
CA ALA A 161 -0.23 3.49 9.50
C ALA A 161 0.03 2.57 10.71
N TYR A 162 0.77 3.09 11.69
CA TYR A 162 1.21 2.35 12.86
C TYR A 162 0.77 3.04 14.14
N SER A 163 0.32 2.27 15.11
CA SER A 163 0.00 2.76 16.44
C SER A 163 0.87 2.09 17.51
N PHE A 164 1.48 2.89 18.36
CA PHE A 164 2.24 2.43 19.51
C PHE A 164 1.48 2.82 20.77
N ASN A 165 1.09 1.83 21.57
CA ASN A 165 0.12 1.98 22.65
C ASN A 165 0.72 1.55 23.97
N LYS A 166 0.24 2.16 25.09
CA LYS A 166 0.72 1.84 26.43
C LYS A 166 -0.01 0.66 27.09
N ASP A 167 -1.24 0.38 26.68
CA ASP A 167 -2.09 -0.66 27.21
C ASP A 167 -3.15 -1.12 26.19
N GLN A 168 -3.87 -2.17 26.51
CA GLN A 168 -4.89 -2.78 25.64
C GLN A 168 -6.03 -1.82 25.30
N LYS A 169 -6.51 -1.04 26.26
CA LYS A 169 -7.58 -0.06 26.02
C LYS A 169 -7.15 1.02 25.04
N CYS A 170 -5.89 1.45 25.16
CA CYS A 170 -5.28 2.40 24.24
C CYS A 170 -5.20 1.82 22.82
N LEU A 171 -4.80 0.55 22.69
CA LEU A 171 -4.74 -0.17 21.39
C LEU A 171 -6.14 -0.24 20.74
N GLU A 172 -7.16 -0.62 21.49
CA GLU A 172 -8.55 -0.68 20.99
C GLU A 172 -9.05 0.67 20.48
N ASN A 173 -8.71 1.75 21.19
CA ASN A 173 -9.06 3.10 20.75
C ASN A 173 -8.32 3.48 19.45
N SER A 174 -7.04 3.15 19.33
CA SER A 174 -6.26 3.37 18.11
C SER A 174 -6.80 2.56 16.93
N ALA A 175 -7.18 1.31 17.15
CA ALA A 175 -7.79 0.46 16.12
C ALA A 175 -9.11 1.05 15.59
N LYS A 176 -9.97 1.56 16.50
CA LYS A 176 -11.21 2.26 16.10
C LYS A 176 -10.91 3.54 15.33
N LEU A 177 -9.90 4.31 15.76
CA LEU A 177 -9.48 5.53 15.08
C LEU A 177 -9.08 5.25 13.63
N PHE A 178 -8.23 4.24 13.40
CA PHE A 178 -7.79 3.85 12.06
C PHE A 178 -8.93 3.26 11.22
N SER A 179 -9.80 2.44 11.82
CA SER A 179 -10.99 1.95 11.13
C SER A 179 -11.86 3.10 10.61
N ASN A 180 -12.12 4.10 11.45
CA ASN A 180 -12.90 5.27 11.07
C ASN A 180 -12.24 6.10 9.97
N LEU A 181 -10.90 6.22 9.99
CA LEU A 181 -10.15 6.90 8.94
C LEU A 181 -10.40 6.23 7.59
N PHE A 182 -10.20 4.91 7.50
CA PHE A 182 -10.43 4.17 6.25
C PHE A 182 -11.88 4.24 5.78
N GLU A 183 -12.84 4.11 6.68
CA GLU A 183 -14.27 4.22 6.34
C GLU A 183 -14.60 5.60 5.78
N GLN A 184 -14.03 6.69 6.33
CA GLN A 184 -14.20 8.04 5.78
C GLN A 184 -13.54 8.19 4.40
N VAL A 185 -12.36 7.61 4.18
CA VAL A 185 -11.69 7.62 2.87
C VAL A 185 -12.54 6.89 1.84
N PHE A 186 -13.00 5.68 2.14
CA PHE A 186 -13.85 4.91 1.22
C PHE A 186 -15.16 5.61 0.90
N LYS A 187 -15.81 6.20 1.91
CA LYS A 187 -17.01 7.02 1.72
C LYS A 187 -16.76 8.22 0.80
N LYS A 188 -15.60 8.90 0.98
CA LYS A 188 -15.24 10.05 0.12
C LYS A 188 -14.95 9.64 -1.32
N LEU A 189 -14.50 8.41 -1.53
CA LEU A 189 -14.26 7.80 -2.83
C LEU A 189 -15.53 7.17 -3.43
N GLU A 190 -16.66 7.20 -2.72
CA GLU A 190 -17.94 6.60 -3.12
C GLU A 190 -17.82 5.08 -3.38
N LEU A 191 -16.96 4.39 -2.62
CA LEU A 191 -16.75 2.95 -2.73
C LEU A 191 -17.66 2.21 -1.74
N ASP A 192 -18.46 1.25 -2.24
CA ASP A 192 -19.26 0.33 -1.40
C ASP A 192 -18.38 -0.80 -0.85
N ILE A 193 -17.69 -0.50 0.23
CA ILE A 193 -16.76 -1.43 0.87
C ILE A 193 -17.50 -2.26 1.92
N LYS A 194 -17.24 -3.56 1.93
CA LYS A 194 -17.67 -4.48 2.98
C LYS A 194 -16.51 -4.78 3.93
N LYS A 195 -16.83 -4.83 5.21
CA LYS A 195 -15.89 -5.12 6.30
C LYS A 195 -16.01 -6.59 6.69
N PHE A 196 -14.88 -7.28 6.73
CA PHE A 196 -14.77 -8.69 7.11
C PHE A 196 -13.69 -8.86 8.18
N ASP A 197 -14.11 -9.29 9.36
CA ASP A 197 -13.17 -9.63 10.42
C ASP A 197 -12.66 -11.05 10.22
N SER A 198 -11.39 -11.29 10.51
CA SER A 198 -10.81 -12.62 10.48
C SER A 198 -11.47 -13.53 11.53
N SER A 199 -11.51 -14.83 11.28
CA SER A 199 -12.04 -15.80 12.23
C SER A 199 -11.27 -15.82 13.58
N SER A 200 -10.01 -15.43 13.57
CA SER A 200 -9.16 -15.26 14.77
C SER A 200 -9.36 -13.92 15.46
N GLY A 201 -10.01 -12.93 14.82
CA GLY A 201 -10.14 -11.56 15.31
C GLY A 201 -8.87 -10.71 15.22
N ASP A 202 -7.80 -11.23 14.59
CA ASP A 202 -6.50 -10.57 14.56
C ASP A 202 -6.40 -9.47 13.50
N TYR A 203 -7.25 -9.51 12.48
CA TYR A 203 -7.27 -8.50 11.43
C TYR A 203 -8.66 -8.33 10.81
N THR A 204 -8.87 -7.17 10.22
CA THR A 204 -10.08 -6.81 9.47
C THR A 204 -9.70 -6.48 8.04
N ASN A 205 -10.44 -7.05 7.09
CA ASN A 205 -10.32 -6.72 5.67
C ASN A 205 -11.45 -5.77 5.24
N TYR A 206 -11.12 -4.82 4.39
CA TYR A 206 -12.07 -3.98 3.69
C TYR A 206 -12.07 -4.38 2.21
N LEU A 207 -13.20 -4.88 1.73
CA LEU A 207 -13.31 -5.48 0.38
C LEU A 207 -14.35 -4.74 -0.45
N LEU A 208 -13.98 -4.40 -1.67
CA LEU A 208 -14.91 -3.98 -2.71
C LEU A 208 -15.41 -5.23 -3.43
N LEU A 209 -16.71 -5.49 -3.36
CA LEU A 209 -17.32 -6.62 -4.06
C LEU A 209 -17.55 -6.27 -5.53
N SER A 210 -17.19 -7.19 -6.42
CA SER A 210 -17.39 -7.08 -7.87
C SER A 210 -17.65 -8.47 -8.44
N ASP A 211 -18.52 -8.54 -9.46
CA ASP A 211 -18.79 -9.79 -10.17
C ASP A 211 -17.55 -10.36 -10.86
N ASP A 212 -16.62 -9.44 -11.27
CA ASP A 212 -15.33 -9.76 -11.89
C ASP A 212 -14.19 -9.79 -10.88
N GLY A 213 -14.50 -9.92 -9.58
CA GLY A 213 -13.53 -9.89 -8.49
C GLY A 213 -12.46 -10.97 -8.60
N GLU A 214 -11.21 -10.61 -8.35
CA GLU A 214 -10.06 -11.53 -8.46
C GLU A 214 -9.95 -12.51 -7.29
N HIS A 215 -10.63 -12.23 -6.18
CA HIS A 215 -10.70 -13.08 -5.00
C HIS A 215 -12.14 -13.51 -4.74
N LYS A 216 -12.31 -14.79 -4.44
CA LYS A 216 -13.58 -15.30 -3.88
C LYS A 216 -13.57 -15.07 -2.37
N VAL A 217 -14.64 -14.50 -1.86
CA VAL A 217 -14.89 -14.27 -0.43
C VAL A 217 -15.86 -15.33 0.09
#